data_85547a68b7d644a90623b56e3367b51b
#
_entry.id   85547a68b7d644a90623b56e3367b51b
#
_cell.length_a   1.000
_cell.length_b   1.000
_cell.length_c   1.000
_cell.angle_alpha   90.00
_cell.angle_beta   90.00
_cell.angle_gamma   90.00
#
_symmetry.space_group_name_H-M   'P 1'
#
loop_
_entity.id
_entity.type
_entity.pdbx_description
1 polymer ?
#
loop_
_entity_poly.entity_id
_entity_poly.type
_entity_poly.pdbx_seq_one_letter_code
_entity_poly.pdbx_strand_id
1 'polypeptide(L)'
;MADPMKIRATLAGDTVEVRVLMQHEMETGQRKDASGKTIPAWHIKEVTATANGKPVLQAQWGPAVSKNPFLSFKYKGGAKGDKVQVTWVDNKGEIGRAHV
;
A
#
# COMPACT_ATOMS: atom_id res chain seq x y z
N MET A 1 -1.91 12.36 9.96
CA MET A 1 -0.66 11.94 9.30
C MET A 1 -0.65 10.42 9.17
N ALA A 2 -0.33 9.90 8.00
CA ALA A 2 -0.29 8.46 7.80
C ALA A 2 0.96 7.85 8.44
N ASP A 3 0.83 6.62 8.96
CA ASP A 3 1.94 5.89 9.53
C ASP A 3 2.92 5.48 8.43
N PRO A 4 4.22 5.35 8.76
CA PRO A 4 5.20 4.96 7.76
C PRO A 4 4.99 3.53 7.24
N MET A 5 5.25 3.35 5.95
CA MET A 5 5.29 2.04 5.32
C MET A 5 6.71 1.49 5.36
N LYS A 6 6.79 0.15 5.42
CA LYS A 6 8.06 -0.53 5.22
C LYS A 6 8.08 -1.09 3.80
N ILE A 7 9.14 -0.81 3.07
CA ILE A 7 9.26 -1.23 1.67
C ILE A 7 10.64 -1.84 1.44
N ARG A 8 10.67 -2.91 0.65
CA ARG A 8 11.91 -3.56 0.25
C ARG A 8 11.81 -4.00 -1.21
N ALA A 9 12.85 -3.74 -1.97
CA ALA A 9 12.95 -4.17 -3.36
C ALA A 9 14.19 -5.02 -3.54
N THR A 10 14.06 -6.14 -4.26
CA THR A 10 15.15 -7.07 -4.52
C THR A 10 15.24 -7.34 -6.01
N LEU A 11 16.41 -7.15 -6.59
CA LEU A 11 16.66 -7.41 -8.00
C LEU A 11 17.20 -8.84 -8.18
N ALA A 12 16.57 -9.58 -9.10
CA ALA A 12 17.02 -10.91 -9.50
C ALA A 12 16.98 -10.97 -11.03
N GLY A 13 18.14 -10.91 -11.68
CA GLY A 13 18.21 -10.77 -13.12
C GLY A 13 17.66 -9.43 -13.57
N ASP A 14 16.60 -9.43 -14.36
CA ASP A 14 15.89 -8.22 -14.77
C ASP A 14 14.55 -8.04 -14.07
N THR A 15 14.25 -8.89 -13.08
CA THR A 15 13.00 -8.85 -12.34
C THR A 15 13.23 -8.25 -10.95
N VAL A 16 12.42 -7.27 -10.59
CA VAL A 16 12.44 -6.67 -9.27
C VAL A 16 11.22 -7.16 -8.49
N GLU A 17 11.47 -7.74 -7.32
CA GLU A 17 10.41 -8.09 -6.38
C GLU A 17 10.29 -6.99 -5.34
N VAL A 18 9.09 -6.46 -5.18
CA VAL A 18 8.80 -5.40 -4.21
C VAL A 18 7.88 -5.95 -3.14
N ARG A 19 8.26 -5.75 -1.88
CA ARG A 19 7.45 -6.13 -0.73
C ARG A 19 7.17 -4.89 0.10
N VAL A 20 5.91 -4.67 0.41
CA VAL A 20 5.46 -3.48 1.12
C VAL A 20 4.59 -3.90 2.30
N LEU A 21 4.94 -3.43 3.49
CA LEU A 21 4.08 -3.57 4.66
C LEU A 21 3.51 -2.19 4.99
N MET A 22 2.21 -2.05 4.87
CA MET A 22 1.51 -0.79 5.12
C MET A 22 0.92 -0.81 6.52
N GLN A 23 0.93 0.36 7.17
CA GLN A 23 0.28 0.51 8.48
C GLN A 23 -1.01 1.30 8.27
N HIS A 24 -2.13 0.62 8.40
CA HIS A 24 -3.46 1.21 8.23
C HIS A 24 -4.49 0.38 8.99
N GLU A 25 -5.47 1.05 9.59
CA GLU A 25 -6.48 0.38 10.40
C GLU A 25 -7.42 -0.50 9.57
N MET A 26 -7.72 -0.13 8.34
CA MET A 26 -8.59 -0.89 7.44
C MET A 26 -9.93 -1.24 8.10
N GLU A 27 -10.64 -0.22 8.58
CA GLU A 27 -11.96 -0.41 9.19
C GLU A 27 -13.02 -0.66 8.12
N THR A 28 -13.86 -1.68 8.36
CA THR A 28 -14.88 -2.09 7.38
C THR A 28 -16.12 -1.20 7.37
N GLY A 29 -16.35 -0.47 8.46
CA GLY A 29 -17.62 0.25 8.67
C GLY A 29 -18.66 -0.60 9.35
N GLN A 30 -18.34 -1.83 9.74
CA GLN A 30 -19.29 -2.74 10.39
C GLN A 30 -18.91 -3.07 11.84
N ARG A 31 -17.69 -2.74 12.25
CA ARG A 31 -17.23 -3.01 13.60
C ARG A 31 -17.80 -1.99 14.57
N LYS A 32 -18.16 -2.42 15.76
CA LYS A 32 -18.67 -1.53 16.82
C LYS A 32 -17.64 -1.37 17.93
N ASP A 33 -17.58 -0.16 18.50
CA ASP A 33 -16.71 0.08 19.65
C ASP A 33 -17.36 -0.40 20.96
N ALA A 34 -16.67 -0.18 22.09
CA ALA A 34 -17.14 -0.63 23.38
C ALA A 34 -18.46 0.02 23.81
N SER A 35 -18.82 1.18 23.27
CA SER A 35 -20.07 1.87 23.57
C SER A 35 -21.22 1.47 22.63
N GLY A 36 -20.96 0.57 21.67
CA GLY A 36 -21.95 0.11 20.72
C GLY A 36 -22.09 0.97 19.48
N LYS A 37 -21.26 2.00 19.32
CA LYS A 37 -21.28 2.85 18.12
C LYS A 37 -20.51 2.18 17.00
N THR A 38 -21.05 2.28 15.79
CA THR A 38 -20.37 1.77 14.60
C THR A 38 -19.13 2.61 14.32
N ILE A 39 -17.98 1.95 14.17
CA ILE A 39 -16.75 2.61 13.77
C ILE A 39 -16.84 2.90 12.28
N PRO A 40 -16.66 4.17 11.84
CA PRO A 40 -16.78 4.51 10.42
C PRO A 40 -15.76 3.75 9.58
N ALA A 41 -16.12 3.45 8.33
CA ALA A 41 -15.23 2.82 7.38
C ALA A 41 -13.98 3.68 7.18
N TRP A 42 -12.82 3.04 7.26
CA TRP A 42 -11.53 3.70 7.08
C TRP A 42 -10.58 2.71 6.44
N HIS A 43 -10.41 2.81 5.14
CA HIS A 43 -9.62 1.84 4.40
C HIS A 43 -8.89 2.49 3.23
N ILE A 44 -7.81 1.85 2.82
CA ILE A 44 -7.09 2.26 1.63
C ILE A 44 -7.97 1.97 0.40
N LYS A 45 -8.12 2.96 -0.47
CA LYS A 45 -8.90 2.84 -1.71
C LYS A 45 -8.05 2.49 -2.91
N GLU A 46 -6.88 3.09 -3.01
CA GLU A 46 -5.99 2.92 -4.15
C GLU A 46 -4.56 2.74 -3.70
N VAL A 47 -3.86 1.85 -4.39
CA VAL A 47 -2.42 1.67 -4.23
C VAL A 47 -1.80 1.79 -5.61
N THR A 48 -0.77 2.63 -5.74
CA THR A 48 -0.02 2.83 -6.97
C THR A 48 1.45 2.63 -6.70
N ALA A 49 2.11 1.87 -7.55
CA ALA A 49 3.56 1.72 -7.49
C ALA A 49 4.18 2.19 -8.80
N THR A 50 5.29 2.91 -8.69
CA THR A 50 6.04 3.38 -9.84
C THR A 50 7.49 2.93 -9.74
N ALA A 51 8.11 2.70 -10.88
CA ALA A 51 9.54 2.45 -10.99
C ALA A 51 10.12 3.53 -11.89
N ASN A 52 11.01 4.36 -11.35
CA ASN A 52 11.61 5.50 -12.06
C ASN A 52 10.55 6.41 -12.69
N GLY A 53 9.44 6.62 -11.95
CA GLY A 53 8.33 7.46 -12.40
C GLY A 53 7.32 6.80 -13.32
N LYS A 54 7.53 5.55 -13.71
CA LYS A 54 6.59 4.82 -14.57
C LYS A 54 5.72 3.90 -13.74
N PRO A 55 4.39 3.92 -13.94
CA PRO A 55 3.52 3.02 -13.19
C PRO A 55 3.82 1.55 -13.49
N VAL A 56 4.00 0.74 -12.43
CA VAL A 56 4.20 -0.71 -12.56
C VAL A 56 3.09 -1.49 -11.87
N LEU A 57 2.27 -0.82 -11.06
CA LEU A 57 1.13 -1.43 -10.39
C LEU A 57 0.09 -0.37 -10.08
N GLN A 58 -1.17 -0.68 -10.34
CA GLN A 58 -2.31 0.08 -9.84
C GLN A 58 -3.33 -0.92 -9.30
N ALA A 59 -3.78 -0.70 -8.08
CA ALA A 59 -4.76 -1.57 -7.44
C ALA A 59 -5.82 -0.72 -6.75
N GLN A 60 -7.05 -1.17 -6.84
CA GLN A 60 -8.16 -0.58 -6.10
C GLN A 60 -8.54 -1.54 -4.99
N TRP A 61 -8.60 -1.03 -3.76
CA TRP A 61 -8.90 -1.82 -2.59
C TRP A 61 -10.21 -1.41 -1.95
N GLY A 62 -10.82 -2.34 -1.25
CA GLY A 62 -12.04 -2.12 -0.50
C GLY A 62 -11.84 -2.41 0.98
N PRO A 63 -12.91 -2.30 1.77
CA PRO A 63 -12.81 -2.48 3.23
C PRO A 63 -12.56 -3.92 3.67
N ALA A 64 -12.56 -4.89 2.74
CA ALA A 64 -12.32 -6.30 3.08
C ALA A 64 -10.84 -6.63 3.26
N VAL A 65 -9.93 -5.71 2.96
CA VAL A 65 -8.49 -5.94 3.15
C VAL A 65 -8.17 -5.83 4.64
N SER A 66 -7.35 -6.75 5.14
CA SER A 66 -7.01 -6.83 6.56
C SER A 66 -6.17 -5.64 7.03
N LYS A 67 -6.22 -5.38 8.34
CA LYS A 67 -5.41 -4.36 8.99
C LYS A 67 -3.92 -4.57 8.69
N ASN A 68 -3.20 -3.47 8.51
CA ASN A 68 -1.77 -3.45 8.20
C ASN A 68 -1.45 -4.36 7.02
N PRO A 69 -1.99 -4.04 5.83
CA PRO A 69 -1.90 -4.96 4.70
C PRO A 69 -0.49 -5.11 4.16
N PHE A 70 -0.20 -6.32 3.71
CA PHE A 70 1.07 -6.65 3.07
C PHE A 70 0.82 -6.78 1.56
N LEU A 71 1.66 -6.11 0.76
CA LEU A 71 1.60 -6.17 -0.70
C LEU A 71 2.93 -6.68 -1.23
N SER A 72 2.88 -7.65 -2.12
CA SER A 72 4.05 -8.16 -2.80
C SER A 72 3.76 -8.21 -4.31
N PHE A 73 4.68 -7.70 -5.09
CA PHE A 73 4.55 -7.74 -6.55
C PHE A 73 5.93 -7.78 -7.21
N LYS A 74 5.95 -8.15 -8.48
CA LYS A 74 7.18 -8.21 -9.28
C LYS A 74 6.97 -7.45 -10.57
N TYR A 75 8.03 -6.81 -11.07
CA TYR A 75 8.01 -6.23 -12.41
C TYR A 75 9.30 -6.59 -13.13
N LYS A 76 9.20 -6.70 -14.47
CA LYS A 76 10.34 -7.01 -15.35
C LYS A 76 10.93 -5.73 -15.91
N GLY A 77 12.18 -5.85 -16.39
CA GLY A 77 12.89 -4.71 -16.95
C GLY A 77 13.55 -3.84 -15.89
N GLY A 78 13.65 -4.36 -14.66
CA GLY A 78 14.30 -3.65 -13.58
C GLY A 78 15.81 -3.70 -13.67
N ALA A 79 16.47 -2.73 -13.06
CA ALA A 79 17.91 -2.63 -12.98
C ALA A 79 18.32 -2.16 -11.61
N LYS A 80 19.60 -2.40 -11.28
CA LYS A 80 20.16 -1.91 -10.02
C LYS A 80 20.09 -0.39 -10.00
N GLY A 81 19.61 0.17 -8.91
CA GLY A 81 19.46 1.61 -8.76
C GLY A 81 18.08 2.14 -9.16
N ASP A 82 17.16 1.27 -9.58
CA ASP A 82 15.79 1.68 -9.85
C ASP A 82 15.17 2.32 -8.61
N LYS A 83 14.44 3.40 -8.82
CA LYS A 83 13.72 4.08 -7.75
C LYS A 83 12.27 3.61 -7.76
N VAL A 84 11.89 2.87 -6.74
CA VAL A 84 10.54 2.34 -6.59
C VAL A 84 9.81 3.15 -5.54
N GLN A 85 8.62 3.62 -5.88
CA GLN A 85 7.77 4.36 -4.97
C GLN A 85 6.40 3.71 -4.91
N VAL A 86 5.88 3.54 -3.70
CA VAL A 86 4.53 3.05 -3.47
C VAL A 86 3.74 4.13 -2.76
N THR A 87 2.55 4.41 -3.26
CA THR A 87 1.65 5.42 -2.70
C THR A 87 0.27 4.80 -2.52
N TRP A 88 -0.35 5.06 -1.37
CA TRP A 88 -1.75 4.69 -1.17
C TRP A 88 -2.57 5.91 -0.79
N VAL A 89 -3.86 5.85 -1.11
CA VAL A 89 -4.85 6.87 -0.74
C VAL A 89 -6.02 6.16 -0.08
N ASP A 90 -6.46 6.68 1.07
CA ASP A 90 -7.59 6.10 1.78
C ASP A 90 -8.88 6.92 1.59
N ASN A 91 -9.98 6.42 2.16
CA ASN A 91 -11.28 7.07 2.01
C ASN A 91 -11.42 8.35 2.85
N LYS A 92 -10.46 8.65 3.71
CA LYS A 92 -10.40 9.92 4.47
C LYS A 92 -9.53 10.96 3.78
N GLY A 93 -8.93 10.62 2.63
CA GLY A 93 -8.05 11.50 1.90
C GLY A 93 -6.61 11.52 2.40
N GLU A 94 -6.25 10.62 3.31
CA GLU A 94 -4.87 10.50 3.76
C GLU A 94 -4.06 9.74 2.71
N ILE A 95 -2.79 10.11 2.60
CA ILE A 95 -1.86 9.55 1.62
C ILE A 95 -0.64 9.01 2.34
N GLY A 96 -0.30 7.74 2.09
CA GLY A 96 0.94 7.15 2.55
C GLY A 96 1.90 6.95 1.39
N ARG A 97 3.20 7.16 1.62
CA ARG A 97 4.23 6.99 0.62
C ARG A 97 5.45 6.34 1.20
N ALA A 98 6.08 5.48 0.40
CA ALA A 98 7.38 4.91 0.72
C ALA A 98 8.18 4.74 -0.57
N HIS A 99 9.49 4.78 -0.46
CA HIS A 99 10.37 4.59 -1.61
C HIS A 99 11.67 3.92 -1.20
N VAL A 100 12.29 3.25 -2.16
CA VAL A 100 13.62 2.65 -2.02
C VAL A 100 14.51 3.02 -3.20
#